data_dc49db0a27f5b9414de69049a4a62175
#
_entry.id   dc49db0a27f5b9414de69049a4a62175
#
_cell.length_a   1.000
_cell.length_b   1.000
_cell.length_c   1.000
_cell.angle_alpha   90.00
_cell.angle_beta   90.00
_cell.angle_gamma   90.00
#
_symmetry.space_group_name_H-M   'P 1'
#
loop_
_entity.id
_entity.type
_entity.pdbx_description
1 polymer ?
#
loop_
_entity_poly.entity_id
_entity_poly.type
_entity_poly.pdbx_seq_one_letter_code
_entity_poly.pdbx_strand_id
1 'polypeptide(L)'
;QYADSKRRYIKGFEEQNLQQINAFVIDIDTKEYTVQDIFMACLDDSVGLPTIIVETDRGYQVYFLLTAPFFLTNKTGFRSLKIAKRIADNLKRSLKSVGADIYCNDFGFFRMPNSENIVWFDETAVYSPNYLIDWSIRRNDDNDRPLFVVPTPSAKKASIMDTEWFQALIHAVDIKGKKGQIGRNNTLFTLALACLQEGWSKDRTMDFL
;
A
#
# COMPACT_ATOMS: atom_id res chain seq x y z
N GLN A 1 15.02 12.42 -7.68
CA GLN A 1 16.05 12.09 -6.68
C GLN A 1 16.35 13.33 -5.86
N TYR A 2 16.30 13.21 -4.54
CA TYR A 2 16.70 14.29 -3.63
C TYR A 2 18.06 13.94 -3.05
N ALA A 3 18.99 14.89 -3.05
CA ALA A 3 20.24 14.75 -2.34
C ALA A 3 19.97 14.59 -0.82
N ASP A 4 20.81 13.83 -0.12
CA ASP A 4 20.64 13.56 1.32
C ASP A 4 20.46 14.81 2.18
N SER A 5 21.12 15.92 1.82
CA SER A 5 21.00 17.20 2.48
C SER A 5 19.56 17.78 2.39
N LYS A 6 18.84 17.52 1.29
CA LYS A 6 17.44 17.95 1.12
C LYS A 6 16.44 17.01 1.76
N ARG A 7 16.77 15.73 1.88
CA ARG A 7 15.91 14.69 2.47
C ARG A 7 15.51 15.02 3.92
N ARG A 8 16.40 15.66 4.69
CA ARG A 8 16.13 16.08 6.07
C ARG A 8 14.97 17.07 6.20
N TYR A 9 14.65 17.80 5.15
CA TYR A 9 13.58 18.79 5.14
C TYR A 9 12.27 18.28 4.57
N ILE A 10 12.26 17.05 4.01
CA ILE A 10 11.05 16.43 3.47
C ILE A 10 10.34 15.74 4.63
N LYS A 11 9.26 16.36 5.12
CA LYS A 11 8.44 15.83 6.22
C LYS A 11 7.49 14.70 5.79
N GLY A 12 7.43 14.41 4.50
CA GLY A 12 6.56 13.41 3.89
C GLY A 12 6.25 13.79 2.46
N PHE A 13 5.48 12.97 1.78
CA PHE A 13 4.89 13.31 0.50
C PHE A 13 3.43 12.84 0.48
N GLU A 14 2.60 13.56 -0.27
CA GLU A 14 1.22 13.15 -0.49
C GLU A 14 1.16 12.35 -1.79
N GLU A 15 0.61 11.16 -1.75
CA GLU A 15 0.47 10.27 -2.91
C GLU A 15 -0.28 10.93 -4.07
N GLN A 16 -1.20 11.85 -3.76
CA GLN A 16 -1.95 12.63 -4.75
C GLN A 16 -1.07 13.57 -5.58
N ASN A 17 0.13 13.88 -5.10
CA ASN A 17 1.11 14.71 -5.82
C ASN A 17 2.07 13.89 -6.69
N LEU A 18 1.96 12.55 -6.67
CA LEU A 18 2.71 11.71 -7.59
C LEU A 18 2.24 11.95 -9.02
N GLN A 19 3.18 12.17 -9.91
CA GLN A 19 2.91 12.36 -11.34
C GLN A 19 3.10 11.07 -12.12
N GLN A 20 4.08 10.26 -11.72
CA GLN A 20 4.39 8.99 -12.35
C GLN A 20 5.05 8.01 -11.38
N ILE A 21 4.90 6.72 -11.68
CA ILE A 21 5.58 5.61 -11.02
C ILE A 21 6.46 4.92 -12.07
N ASN A 22 7.74 4.74 -11.76
CA ASN A 22 8.71 4.07 -12.63
C ASN A 22 9.10 2.68 -12.12
N ALA A 23 8.80 2.39 -10.85
CA ALA A 23 9.03 1.10 -10.23
C ALA A 23 8.04 0.88 -9.09
N PHE A 24 7.68 -0.38 -8.86
CA PHE A 24 7.09 -0.81 -7.60
C PHE A 24 8.19 -1.37 -6.72
N VAL A 25 8.16 -1.04 -5.43
CA VAL A 25 9.19 -1.46 -4.48
C VAL A 25 8.51 -2.07 -3.26
N ILE A 26 8.95 -3.27 -2.90
CA ILE A 26 8.42 -4.01 -1.77
C ILE A 26 9.50 -4.12 -0.70
N ASP A 27 9.16 -3.78 0.53
CA ASP A 27 10.05 -3.85 1.68
C ASP A 27 9.89 -5.18 2.41
N ILE A 28 11.00 -5.85 2.69
CA ILE A 28 11.09 -7.10 3.44
C ILE A 28 11.93 -6.82 4.68
N ASP A 29 11.31 -6.75 5.85
CA ASP A 29 11.93 -6.35 7.10
C ASP A 29 12.54 -7.52 7.89
N THR A 30 13.07 -8.54 7.18
CA THR A 30 13.73 -9.69 7.80
C THR A 30 14.85 -10.22 6.91
N LYS A 31 15.89 -10.79 7.54
CA LYS A 31 16.99 -11.54 6.88
C LYS A 31 16.85 -13.06 7.06
N GLU A 32 15.71 -13.54 7.52
CA GLU A 32 15.45 -14.98 7.67
C GLU A 32 15.36 -15.70 6.33
N TYR A 33 15.06 -14.97 5.26
CA TYR A 33 14.89 -15.49 3.91
C TYR A 33 16.06 -15.07 3.02
N THR A 34 16.37 -15.92 2.05
CA THR A 34 17.43 -15.68 1.06
C THR A 34 16.86 -15.02 -0.21
N VAL A 35 17.75 -14.57 -1.09
CA VAL A 35 17.36 -14.07 -2.43
C VAL A 35 16.63 -15.17 -3.24
N GLN A 36 17.03 -16.44 -3.08
CA GLN A 36 16.38 -17.59 -3.72
C GLN A 36 14.95 -17.78 -3.23
N ASP A 37 14.68 -17.60 -1.93
CA ASP A 37 13.33 -17.67 -1.38
C ASP A 37 12.43 -16.57 -1.97
N ILE A 38 12.98 -15.37 -2.16
CA ILE A 38 12.27 -14.26 -2.82
C ILE A 38 11.94 -14.63 -4.27
N PHE A 39 12.88 -15.25 -5.01
CA PHE A 39 12.61 -15.72 -6.37
C PHE A 39 11.49 -16.75 -6.41
N MET A 40 11.53 -17.74 -5.52
CA MET A 40 10.49 -18.76 -5.45
C MET A 40 9.12 -18.15 -5.18
N ALA A 41 9.03 -17.22 -4.23
CA ALA A 41 7.78 -16.52 -3.94
C ALA A 41 7.25 -15.74 -5.16
N CYS A 42 8.13 -15.08 -5.92
CA CYS A 42 7.74 -14.38 -7.15
C CYS A 42 7.25 -15.35 -8.26
N LEU A 43 7.89 -16.51 -8.39
CA LEU A 43 7.53 -17.51 -9.41
C LEU A 43 6.23 -18.23 -9.03
N ASP A 44 6.06 -18.61 -7.78
CA ASP A 44 4.85 -19.26 -7.27
C ASP A 44 3.60 -18.42 -7.55
N ASP A 45 3.75 -17.11 -7.50
CA ASP A 45 2.67 -16.16 -7.73
C ASP A 45 2.60 -15.65 -9.18
N SER A 46 3.46 -16.18 -10.03
CA SER A 46 3.49 -15.89 -11.47
C SER A 46 3.68 -14.41 -11.82
N VAL A 47 4.27 -13.60 -10.92
CA VAL A 47 4.58 -12.19 -11.22
C VAL A 47 5.82 -12.05 -12.08
N GLY A 48 6.76 -13.00 -11.96
CA GLY A 48 8.08 -12.96 -12.59
C GLY A 48 9.16 -12.47 -11.63
N LEU A 49 10.42 -12.63 -12.02
CA LEU A 49 11.58 -12.26 -11.17
C LEU A 49 11.69 -10.73 -10.99
N PRO A 50 12.15 -10.25 -9.84
CA PRO A 50 12.38 -8.82 -9.64
C PRO A 50 13.51 -8.31 -10.52
N THR A 51 13.47 -7.04 -10.90
CA THR A 51 14.55 -6.39 -11.64
C THR A 51 15.78 -6.17 -10.77
N ILE A 52 15.58 -5.69 -9.52
CA ILE A 52 16.66 -5.41 -8.58
C ILE A 52 16.25 -5.92 -7.20
N ILE A 53 17.20 -6.49 -6.47
CA ILE A 53 17.08 -6.68 -5.01
C ILE A 53 18.22 -5.92 -4.35
N VAL A 54 17.86 -5.06 -3.41
CA VAL A 54 18.77 -4.29 -2.58
C VAL A 54 18.79 -4.88 -1.18
N GLU A 55 19.97 -5.17 -0.66
CA GLU A 55 20.11 -5.54 0.73
C GLU A 55 20.08 -4.28 1.62
N THR A 56 19.41 -4.40 2.77
CA THR A 56 19.33 -3.37 3.80
C THR A 56 19.84 -3.91 5.13
N ASP A 57 19.99 -3.06 6.14
CA ASP A 57 20.43 -3.50 7.47
C ASP A 57 19.48 -4.54 8.09
N ARG A 58 18.17 -4.47 7.77
CA ARG A 58 17.11 -5.28 8.35
C ARG A 58 16.55 -6.37 7.45
N GLY A 59 16.80 -6.29 6.13
CA GLY A 59 16.22 -7.21 5.16
C GLY A 59 16.53 -6.81 3.74
N TYR A 60 15.50 -6.72 2.89
CA TYR A 60 15.65 -6.46 1.46
C TYR A 60 14.62 -5.45 0.95
N GLN A 61 14.95 -4.78 -0.14
CA GLN A 61 13.98 -4.03 -0.96
C GLN A 61 13.96 -4.61 -2.37
N VAL A 62 12.79 -5.05 -2.80
CA VAL A 62 12.57 -5.77 -4.06
C VAL A 62 11.91 -4.83 -5.06
N TYR A 63 12.58 -4.60 -6.20
CA TYR A 63 12.20 -3.62 -7.20
C TYR A 63 11.68 -4.31 -8.47
N PHE A 64 10.50 -3.88 -8.91
CA PHE A 64 9.91 -4.23 -10.20
C PHE A 64 9.89 -2.96 -11.06
N LEU A 65 10.88 -2.83 -11.97
CA LEU A 65 11.00 -1.67 -12.84
C LEU A 65 10.00 -1.74 -13.99
N LEU A 66 9.49 -0.59 -14.38
CA LEU A 66 8.56 -0.48 -15.49
C LEU A 66 9.28 -0.10 -16.79
N THR A 67 8.86 -0.73 -17.91
CA THR A 67 9.34 -0.42 -19.26
C THR A 67 8.91 0.99 -19.71
N ALA A 68 7.83 1.51 -19.15
CA ALA A 68 7.32 2.85 -19.39
C ALA A 68 6.72 3.40 -18.08
N PRO A 69 6.77 4.73 -17.86
CA PRO A 69 6.17 5.33 -16.68
C PRO A 69 4.67 5.05 -16.56
N PHE A 70 4.22 4.71 -15.37
CA PHE A 70 2.79 4.64 -15.05
C PHE A 70 2.32 6.04 -14.62
N PHE A 71 1.71 6.78 -15.54
CA PHE A 71 1.28 8.14 -15.27
C PHE A 71 0.05 8.21 -14.38
N LEU A 72 0.10 9.11 -13.40
CA LEU A 72 -0.98 9.36 -12.46
C LEU A 72 -1.70 10.67 -12.81
N THR A 73 -3.01 10.62 -12.78
CA THR A 73 -3.84 11.79 -13.10
C THR A 73 -5.03 11.86 -12.15
N ASN A 74 -5.44 13.10 -11.83
CA ASN A 74 -6.62 13.36 -11.01
C ASN A 74 -7.92 13.52 -11.84
N LYS A 75 -7.81 13.53 -13.19
CA LYS A 75 -8.95 13.78 -14.11
C LYS A 75 -10.13 12.82 -13.92
N THR A 76 -9.87 11.63 -13.41
CA THR A 76 -10.87 10.56 -13.20
C THR A 76 -10.95 10.13 -11.73
N GLY A 77 -10.83 11.06 -10.79
CA GLY A 77 -10.87 10.76 -9.36
C GLY A 77 -9.74 9.84 -8.89
N PHE A 78 -8.52 10.08 -9.40
CA PHE A 78 -7.32 9.30 -9.06
C PHE A 78 -7.42 7.79 -9.39
N ARG A 79 -8.17 7.44 -10.44
CA ARG A 79 -8.35 6.04 -10.86
C ARG A 79 -7.02 5.33 -11.10
N SER A 80 -6.06 5.99 -11.77
CA SER A 80 -4.73 5.45 -12.02
C SER A 80 -3.95 5.19 -10.71
N LEU A 81 -4.05 6.09 -9.73
CA LEU A 81 -3.45 5.87 -8.41
C LEU A 81 -4.07 4.66 -7.70
N LYS A 82 -5.39 4.49 -7.77
CA LYS A 82 -6.07 3.32 -7.18
C LYS A 82 -5.61 2.00 -7.81
N ILE A 83 -5.42 1.99 -9.15
CA ILE A 83 -4.88 0.82 -9.86
C ILE A 83 -3.45 0.54 -9.41
N ALA A 84 -2.60 1.58 -9.34
CA ALA A 84 -1.21 1.43 -8.88
C ALA A 84 -1.12 0.91 -7.44
N LYS A 85 -1.95 1.42 -6.54
CA LYS A 85 -2.04 0.92 -5.16
C LYS A 85 -2.44 -0.55 -5.10
N ARG A 86 -3.38 -0.97 -5.94
CA ARG A 86 -3.77 -2.38 -6.02
C ARG A 86 -2.62 -3.28 -6.50
N ILE A 87 -1.85 -2.82 -7.50
CA ILE A 87 -0.67 -3.56 -7.96
C ILE A 87 0.35 -3.67 -6.82
N ALA A 88 0.66 -2.56 -6.14
CA ALA A 88 1.58 -2.54 -5.01
C ALA A 88 1.14 -3.49 -3.87
N ASP A 89 -0.15 -3.46 -3.51
CA ASP A 89 -0.72 -4.35 -2.49
C ASP A 89 -0.62 -5.83 -2.90
N ASN A 90 -0.92 -6.16 -4.16
CA ASN A 90 -0.79 -7.52 -4.67
C ASN A 90 0.68 -7.99 -4.68
N LEU A 91 1.63 -7.14 -5.04
CA LEU A 91 3.07 -7.46 -4.97
C LEU A 91 3.53 -7.71 -3.52
N LYS A 92 3.06 -6.90 -2.56
CA LYS A 92 3.32 -7.14 -1.13
C LYS A 92 2.76 -8.49 -0.67
N ARG A 93 1.56 -8.83 -1.11
CA ARG A 93 0.93 -10.13 -0.79
C ARG A 93 1.67 -11.32 -1.41
N SER A 94 2.19 -11.17 -2.63
CA SER A 94 3.02 -12.18 -3.28
C SER A 94 4.26 -12.53 -2.48
N LEU A 95 4.87 -11.53 -1.86
CA LEU A 95 6.09 -11.67 -1.08
C LEU A 95 5.84 -11.83 0.43
N LYS A 96 4.58 -11.99 0.85
CA LYS A 96 4.22 -12.14 2.27
C LYS A 96 4.88 -13.35 2.91
N SER A 97 4.99 -14.47 2.18
CA SER A 97 5.62 -15.70 2.67
C SER A 97 7.10 -15.52 3.01
N VAL A 98 7.75 -14.54 2.41
CA VAL A 98 9.17 -14.21 2.65
C VAL A 98 9.35 -12.93 3.47
N GLY A 99 8.32 -12.54 4.21
CA GLY A 99 8.41 -11.46 5.20
C GLY A 99 8.17 -10.06 4.67
N ALA A 100 7.52 -9.90 3.51
CA ALA A 100 7.13 -8.57 3.03
C ALA A 100 6.15 -7.89 4.01
N ASP A 101 6.42 -6.62 4.32
CA ASP A 101 5.53 -5.80 5.15
C ASP A 101 4.31 -5.36 4.34
N ILE A 102 3.20 -6.07 4.54
CA ILE A 102 1.91 -5.76 3.87
C ILE A 102 1.27 -4.46 4.34
N TYR A 103 1.74 -3.87 5.44
CA TYR A 103 1.23 -2.63 6.01
C TYR A 103 2.11 -1.41 5.69
N CYS A 104 3.25 -1.61 5.02
CA CYS A 104 4.08 -0.50 4.60
C CYS A 104 3.38 0.36 3.55
N ASN A 105 3.81 1.62 3.41
CA ASN A 105 3.30 2.51 2.39
C ASN A 105 3.55 1.94 0.98
N ASP A 106 2.54 2.07 0.10
CA ASP A 106 2.65 1.62 -1.30
C ASP A 106 3.70 2.41 -2.08
N PHE A 107 3.84 3.68 -1.75
CA PHE A 107 4.80 4.60 -2.36
C PHE A 107 5.49 5.39 -1.25
N GLY A 108 6.81 5.58 -1.40
CA GLY A 108 7.59 6.22 -0.36
C GLY A 108 9.02 6.52 -0.80
N PHE A 109 9.87 6.70 0.20
CA PHE A 109 11.30 6.87 0.01
C PHE A 109 11.97 5.51 0.24
N PHE A 110 12.51 4.95 -0.81
CA PHE A 110 13.26 3.70 -0.79
C PHE A 110 14.75 3.95 -0.90
N ARG A 111 15.57 2.98 -0.50
CA ARG A 111 17.03 3.07 -0.68
C ARG A 111 17.35 3.11 -2.16
N MET A 112 18.29 3.96 -2.52
CA MET A 112 18.78 3.98 -3.90
C MET A 112 19.66 2.76 -4.15
N PRO A 113 19.37 1.94 -5.18
CA PRO A 113 20.26 0.88 -5.60
C PRO A 113 21.64 1.45 -6.00
N ASN A 114 22.70 0.83 -5.53
CA ASN A 114 24.09 1.14 -5.86
C ASN A 114 24.96 -0.12 -5.80
N SER A 115 26.21 -0.03 -6.20
CA SER A 115 27.13 -1.18 -6.27
C SER A 115 27.43 -1.85 -4.93
N GLU A 116 27.16 -1.18 -3.81
CA GLU A 116 27.43 -1.71 -2.47
C GLU A 116 26.25 -2.48 -1.89
N ASN A 117 25.02 -2.18 -2.33
CA ASN A 117 23.80 -2.74 -1.75
C ASN A 117 22.97 -3.61 -2.70
N ILE A 118 23.29 -3.65 -4.00
CA ILE A 118 22.63 -4.53 -4.95
C ILE A 118 23.13 -5.96 -4.75
N VAL A 119 22.22 -6.88 -4.42
CA VAL A 119 22.52 -8.32 -4.33
C VAL A 119 21.95 -9.12 -5.51
N TRP A 120 21.08 -8.50 -6.31
CA TRP A 120 20.54 -9.04 -7.54
C TRP A 120 20.20 -7.93 -8.52
N PHE A 121 20.53 -8.14 -9.80
CA PHE A 121 20.14 -7.26 -10.90
C PHE A 121 19.95 -8.07 -12.19
N ASP A 122 18.78 -7.91 -12.81
CA ASP A 122 18.48 -8.44 -14.15
C ASP A 122 17.83 -7.33 -14.97
N GLU A 123 18.57 -6.79 -15.94
CA GLU A 123 18.11 -5.72 -16.83
C GLU A 123 16.97 -6.17 -17.76
N THR A 124 16.79 -7.47 -17.96
CA THR A 124 15.75 -8.03 -18.82
C THR A 124 14.41 -8.21 -18.08
N ALA A 125 14.45 -8.32 -16.74
CA ALA A 125 13.28 -8.46 -15.89
C ALA A 125 12.59 -7.11 -15.65
N VAL A 126 12.02 -6.53 -16.71
CA VAL A 126 11.28 -5.26 -16.68
C VAL A 126 9.83 -5.48 -17.10
N TYR A 127 8.91 -4.70 -16.54
CA TYR A 127 7.48 -4.94 -16.60
C TYR A 127 6.73 -3.85 -17.34
N SER A 128 5.88 -4.21 -18.29
CA SER A 128 4.94 -3.23 -18.82
C SER A 128 3.84 -2.95 -17.78
N PRO A 129 3.36 -1.70 -17.67
CA PRO A 129 2.23 -1.39 -16.79
C PRO A 129 1.01 -2.29 -17.05
N ASN A 130 0.71 -2.58 -18.32
CA ASN A 130 -0.42 -3.45 -18.69
C ASN A 130 -0.24 -4.88 -18.18
N TYR A 131 0.99 -5.43 -18.24
CA TYR A 131 1.26 -6.76 -17.70
C TYR A 131 0.93 -6.83 -16.20
N LEU A 132 1.38 -5.85 -15.42
CA LEU A 132 1.12 -5.83 -13.97
C LEU A 132 -0.36 -5.60 -13.65
N ILE A 133 -1.08 -4.83 -14.48
CA ILE A 133 -2.54 -4.68 -14.37
C ILE A 133 -3.22 -6.03 -14.60
N ASP A 134 -2.91 -6.71 -15.70
CA ASP A 134 -3.52 -7.99 -16.06
C ASP A 134 -3.18 -9.09 -15.05
N TRP A 135 -1.93 -9.12 -14.58
CA TRP A 135 -1.52 -10.02 -13.50
C TRP A 135 -2.31 -9.74 -12.21
N SER A 136 -2.41 -8.46 -11.82
CA SER A 136 -3.14 -8.06 -10.62
C SER A 136 -4.65 -8.36 -10.70
N ILE A 137 -5.24 -8.28 -11.91
CA ILE A 137 -6.64 -8.64 -12.13
C ILE A 137 -6.86 -10.15 -11.98
N ARG A 138 -5.93 -10.97 -12.48
CA ARG A 138 -6.04 -12.43 -12.40
C ARG A 138 -5.94 -12.99 -10.97
N ARG A 139 -5.36 -12.23 -10.04
CA ARG A 139 -5.32 -12.55 -8.61
C ARG A 139 -6.65 -12.24 -7.89
N ASN A 140 -7.76 -12.50 -8.53
CA ASN A 140 -9.09 -12.09 -8.04
C ASN A 140 -9.53 -12.70 -6.70
N ASP A 141 -8.93 -13.81 -6.27
CA ASP A 141 -9.38 -14.56 -5.08
C ASP A 141 -9.22 -13.77 -3.76
N ASP A 142 -8.30 -12.78 -3.73
CA ASP A 142 -8.05 -11.95 -2.55
C ASP A 142 -8.54 -10.49 -2.71
N ASN A 143 -9.12 -10.14 -3.85
CA ASN A 143 -9.49 -8.76 -4.19
C ASN A 143 -11.00 -8.51 -4.16
N ASP A 144 -11.68 -8.94 -3.11
CA ASP A 144 -13.13 -8.69 -2.89
C ASP A 144 -13.52 -7.20 -2.82
N ARG A 145 -12.57 -6.30 -2.96
CA ARG A 145 -12.87 -4.88 -3.10
C ARG A 145 -13.02 -4.54 -4.58
N PRO A 146 -14.24 -4.31 -5.07
CA PRO A 146 -14.44 -3.85 -6.43
C PRO A 146 -13.64 -2.57 -6.65
N LEU A 147 -12.87 -2.50 -7.75
CA LEU A 147 -12.15 -1.28 -8.19
C LEU A 147 -13.10 -0.07 -8.32
N PHE A 148 -14.39 -0.35 -8.38
CA PHE A 148 -15.47 0.61 -8.43
C PHE A 148 -16.60 0.16 -7.50
N VAL A 149 -16.75 0.84 -6.37
CA VAL A 149 -18.06 0.90 -5.74
C VAL A 149 -18.91 1.76 -6.67
N VAL A 150 -19.68 1.14 -7.54
CA VAL A 150 -20.84 1.83 -8.16
C VAL A 150 -21.76 2.11 -6.98
N PRO A 151 -22.06 3.39 -6.64
CA PRO A 151 -23.06 3.66 -5.63
C PRO A 151 -24.37 3.06 -6.13
N THR A 152 -24.78 1.95 -5.59
CA THR A 152 -26.17 1.48 -5.78
C THR A 152 -27.05 2.58 -5.23
N PRO A 153 -28.08 3.09 -5.97
CA PRO A 153 -29.02 4.05 -5.42
C PRO A 153 -29.64 3.41 -4.17
N SER A 154 -29.29 3.92 -3.02
CA SER A 154 -29.57 3.28 -1.74
C SER A 154 -31.05 3.33 -1.43
N ALA A 155 -31.60 2.17 -1.10
CA ALA A 155 -32.56 2.11 0.00
C ALA A 155 -32.02 2.94 1.19
N LYS A 156 -32.90 3.67 1.90
CA LYS A 156 -32.52 4.56 3.02
C LYS A 156 -31.36 4.00 3.81
N LYS A 157 -30.20 4.68 3.75
CA LYS A 157 -29.02 4.29 4.51
C LYS A 157 -29.39 4.30 5.99
N ALA A 158 -29.37 3.14 6.63
CA ALA A 158 -29.27 3.12 8.08
C ALA A 158 -28.02 3.93 8.48
N SER A 159 -28.15 4.79 9.46
CA SER A 159 -27.02 5.60 9.93
C SER A 159 -25.90 4.68 10.40
N ILE A 160 -24.66 4.99 10.04
CA ILE A 160 -23.47 4.27 10.55
C ILE A 160 -23.43 4.37 12.09
N MET A 161 -23.94 5.47 12.64
CA MET A 161 -24.01 5.72 14.08
C MET A 161 -24.84 4.67 14.83
N ASP A 162 -25.84 4.09 14.17
CA ASP A 162 -26.74 3.09 14.77
C ASP A 162 -26.21 1.65 14.64
N THR A 163 -25.04 1.47 14.04
CA THR A 163 -24.45 0.13 13.90
C THR A 163 -23.83 -0.37 15.21
N GLU A 164 -23.94 -1.66 15.47
CA GLU A 164 -23.38 -2.29 16.67
C GLU A 164 -21.88 -2.02 16.84
N TRP A 165 -21.12 -2.08 15.74
CA TRP A 165 -19.68 -1.84 15.79
C TRP A 165 -19.33 -0.40 16.16
N PHE A 166 -20.10 0.61 15.65
CA PHE A 166 -19.87 2.00 15.99
C PHE A 166 -20.16 2.25 17.47
N GLN A 167 -21.29 1.75 17.95
CA GLN A 167 -21.69 1.84 19.36
C GLN A 167 -20.66 1.14 20.27
N ALA A 168 -20.16 -0.03 19.87
CA ALA A 168 -19.12 -0.72 20.62
C ALA A 168 -17.81 0.09 20.71
N LEU A 169 -17.43 0.78 19.64
CA LEU A 169 -16.20 1.58 19.62
C LEU A 169 -16.29 2.86 20.45
N ILE A 170 -17.43 3.58 20.43
CA ILE A 170 -17.57 4.81 21.23
C ILE A 170 -17.68 4.55 22.73
N HIS A 171 -18.13 3.36 23.12
CA HIS A 171 -18.21 2.93 24.53
C HIS A 171 -17.00 2.12 25.00
N ALA A 172 -16.01 1.90 24.11
CA ALA A 172 -14.83 1.13 24.46
C ALA A 172 -13.94 1.88 25.45
N VAL A 173 -13.64 1.24 26.59
CA VAL A 173 -12.73 1.75 27.62
C VAL A 173 -11.43 0.96 27.61
N ASP A 174 -10.35 1.57 28.09
CA ASP A 174 -9.02 0.91 28.23
C ASP A 174 -8.45 0.31 26.93
N ILE A 175 -8.66 0.98 25.80
CA ILE A 175 -8.14 0.54 24.50
C ILE A 175 -6.62 0.55 24.53
N LYS A 176 -6.04 -0.60 24.74
CA LYS A 176 -4.57 -0.85 24.72
C LYS A 176 -4.25 -1.63 23.45
N GLY A 177 -3.61 -0.95 22.48
CA GLY A 177 -3.11 -1.62 21.27
C GLY A 177 -2.02 -2.63 21.66
N LYS A 178 -2.32 -3.93 21.51
CA LYS A 178 -1.32 -5.00 21.45
C LYS A 178 -1.11 -5.35 19.98
N LYS A 179 0.02 -6.01 19.65
CA LYS A 179 0.29 -6.49 18.28
C LYS A 179 -0.94 -7.29 17.78
N GLY A 180 -1.56 -6.82 16.68
CA GLY A 180 -2.76 -7.43 16.10
C GLY A 180 -4.10 -6.93 16.65
N GLN A 181 -4.12 -5.96 17.56
CA GLN A 181 -5.35 -5.34 18.07
C GLN A 181 -5.45 -3.86 17.62
N ILE A 182 -6.68 -3.38 17.49
CA ILE A 182 -6.97 -1.97 17.19
C ILE A 182 -6.56 -1.13 18.39
N GLY A 183 -5.55 -0.26 18.20
CA GLY A 183 -5.12 0.69 19.22
C GLY A 183 -5.94 1.98 19.21
N ARG A 184 -5.76 2.84 20.22
CA ARG A 184 -6.48 4.13 20.39
C ARG A 184 -6.50 4.99 19.13
N ASN A 185 -5.35 5.16 18.46
CA ASN A 185 -5.27 5.99 17.25
C ASN A 185 -6.16 5.43 16.13
N ASN A 186 -6.15 4.12 15.91
CA ASN A 186 -6.98 3.50 14.88
C ASN A 186 -8.47 3.56 15.24
N THR A 187 -8.81 3.45 16.51
CA THR A 187 -10.19 3.62 16.98
C THR A 187 -10.69 5.03 16.70
N LEU A 188 -9.94 6.06 17.13
CA LEU A 188 -10.29 7.45 16.86
C LEU A 188 -10.38 7.75 15.37
N PHE A 189 -9.44 7.25 14.58
CA PHE A 189 -9.46 7.40 13.12
C PHE A 189 -10.70 6.76 12.49
N THR A 190 -11.07 5.55 12.93
CA THR A 190 -12.26 4.84 12.43
C THR A 190 -13.54 5.58 12.78
N LEU A 191 -13.65 6.08 14.00
CA LEU A 191 -14.80 6.89 14.43
C LEU A 191 -14.87 8.21 13.65
N ALA A 192 -13.74 8.91 13.47
CA ALA A 192 -13.68 10.13 12.68
C ALA A 192 -14.16 9.92 11.24
N LEU A 193 -13.68 8.85 10.58
CA LEU A 193 -14.14 8.50 9.22
C LEU A 193 -15.64 8.21 9.17
N ALA A 194 -16.19 7.50 10.15
CA ALA A 194 -17.61 7.23 10.22
C ALA A 194 -18.44 8.52 10.35
N CYS A 195 -18.02 9.44 11.22
CA CYS A 195 -18.67 10.76 11.37
C CYS A 195 -18.64 11.57 10.07
N LEU A 196 -17.51 11.61 9.39
CA LEU A 196 -17.36 12.29 8.10
C LEU A 196 -18.22 11.66 7.00
N GLN A 197 -18.38 10.33 6.98
CA GLN A 197 -19.26 9.62 6.04
C GLN A 197 -20.75 9.92 6.28
N GLU A 198 -21.12 10.22 7.52
CA GLU A 198 -22.46 10.72 7.88
C GLU A 198 -22.65 12.22 7.55
N GLY A 199 -21.65 12.86 6.97
CA GLY A 199 -21.71 14.26 6.57
C GLY A 199 -21.46 15.26 7.70
N TRP A 200 -20.87 14.83 8.81
CA TRP A 200 -20.49 15.77 9.87
C TRP A 200 -19.37 16.67 9.45
N SER A 201 -19.37 17.91 9.90
CA SER A 201 -18.25 18.82 9.73
C SER A 201 -17.04 18.35 10.55
N LYS A 202 -15.84 18.81 10.17
CA LYS A 202 -14.62 18.53 10.90
C LYS A 202 -14.73 18.97 12.38
N ASP A 203 -15.24 20.19 12.60
CA ASP A 203 -15.35 20.75 13.95
C ASP A 203 -16.30 19.92 14.82
N ARG A 204 -17.48 19.59 14.30
CA ARG A 204 -18.42 18.70 14.99
C ARG A 204 -17.85 17.33 15.30
N THR A 205 -17.04 16.79 14.37
CA THR A 205 -16.38 15.49 14.58
C THR A 205 -15.32 15.58 15.67
N MET A 206 -14.54 16.67 15.70
CA MET A 206 -13.52 16.88 16.72
C MET A 206 -14.10 17.09 18.12
N ASP A 207 -15.26 17.76 18.21
CA ASP A 207 -15.95 17.97 19.49
C ASP A 207 -16.55 16.68 20.05
N PHE A 208 -16.87 15.73 19.17
CA PHE A 208 -17.46 14.44 19.55
C PHE A 208 -16.43 13.42 20.04
N LEU A 209 -15.21 13.43 19.47
CA LEU A 209 -14.16 12.45 19.73
C LEU A 209 -13.26 12.86 20.90
#